data_f4d6ed03e7adeac958450b74a5042926
#
_entry.id   f4d6ed03e7adeac958450b74a5042926
#
_cell.length_a   1.000
_cell.length_b   1.000
_cell.length_c   1.000
_cell.angle_alpha   90.00
_cell.angle_beta   90.00
_cell.angle_gamma   90.00
#
_symmetry.space_group_name_H-M   'P 1'
#
loop_
_entity.id
_entity.type
_entity.pdbx_description
1 polymer ?
#
loop_
_entity_poly.entity_id
_entity_poly.type
_entity_poly.pdbx_seq_one_letter_code
_entity_poly.pdbx_strand_id
1 'polypeptide(L)'
;PQDAQMMGQVAPAGAMGQQVIIVQNKSGGPKVFGIVAIILGGLGVLGSMLNLTTDLEGLDGGVKAMYYVTTLMGLASAGLFAWAGVLLMQYKKAGVWWGFGAVGITVLSGLIQTFFVATAFEDALGEDAGGFMATLGLVMVGIQAVCCSMIVALPLLMNGADLE
;
A
#
# COMPACT_ATOMS: atom_id res chain seq x y z
N PRO A 1 -8.04 13.60 30.39
CA PRO A 1 -7.61 14.93 30.11
C PRO A 1 -6.09 14.98 30.33
N GLN A 2 -5.33 14.81 29.27
CA GLN A 2 -3.89 15.08 29.28
C GLN A 2 -3.70 16.33 28.48
N ASP A 3 -3.81 17.44 29.20
CA ASP A 3 -3.35 18.73 28.71
C ASP A 3 -1.83 18.60 28.54
N ALA A 4 -1.42 18.39 27.31
CA ALA A 4 -0.03 18.45 26.92
C ALA A 4 0.48 19.85 27.24
N GLN A 5 1.33 19.91 28.23
CA GLN A 5 2.04 21.10 28.65
C GLN A 5 2.76 21.73 27.47
N MET A 6 2.13 22.71 26.85
CA MET A 6 2.82 23.71 26.07
C MET A 6 3.56 24.62 27.06
N MET A 7 4.67 24.16 27.60
CA MET A 7 5.66 25.03 28.20
C MET A 7 6.48 25.66 27.08
N GLY A 8 5.87 26.64 26.41
CA GLY A 8 6.63 27.66 25.73
C GLY A 8 7.41 28.44 26.78
N GLN A 9 8.68 28.14 26.96
CA GLN A 9 9.59 29.04 27.68
C GLN A 9 9.70 30.30 26.84
N VAL A 10 9.01 31.35 27.30
CA VAL A 10 9.20 32.69 26.79
C VAL A 10 10.60 33.13 27.29
N ALA A 11 11.61 33.07 26.43
CA ALA A 11 12.91 33.65 26.72
C ALA A 11 12.75 35.16 26.79
N PRO A 12 13.37 35.84 27.77
CA PRO A 12 13.28 37.29 27.91
C PRO A 12 13.90 37.99 26.69
N ALA A 13 13.16 38.97 26.16
CA ALA A 13 13.61 39.83 25.08
C ALA A 13 14.87 40.61 25.50
N GLY A 14 16.05 40.20 25.04
CA GLY A 14 17.25 40.93 25.33
C GLY A 14 18.59 40.25 25.00
N ALA A 15 18.63 39.26 24.08
CA ALA A 15 19.95 38.77 23.62
C ALA A 15 19.93 38.61 22.11
N MET A 16 20.81 39.33 21.44
CA MET A 16 21.03 39.27 19.98
C MET A 16 21.17 37.84 19.48
N GLY A 17 20.37 37.46 18.47
CA GLY A 17 20.76 36.44 17.53
C GLY A 17 20.57 34.98 17.95
N GLN A 18 19.81 34.65 18.99
CA GLN A 18 19.40 33.29 19.21
C GLN A 18 18.30 32.90 18.20
N GLN A 19 18.67 32.18 17.16
CA GLN A 19 17.72 31.44 16.36
C GLN A 19 17.00 30.47 17.31
N VAL A 20 15.74 30.78 17.61
CA VAL A 20 14.86 29.83 18.29
C VAL A 20 14.65 28.66 17.33
N ILE A 21 15.41 27.60 17.51
CA ILE A 21 15.18 26.35 16.82
C ILE A 21 13.89 25.78 17.42
N ILE A 22 12.76 26.06 16.77
CA ILE A 22 11.50 25.39 17.08
C ILE A 22 11.71 23.94 16.67
N VAL A 23 12.06 23.09 17.63
CA VAL A 23 12.07 21.63 17.42
C VAL A 23 10.60 21.22 17.29
N GLN A 24 10.12 21.24 16.07
CA GLN A 24 8.80 20.75 15.73
C GLN A 24 8.80 19.24 15.98
N ASN A 25 8.14 18.83 17.05
CA ASN A 25 8.06 17.42 17.45
C ASN A 25 7.06 16.72 16.52
N LYS A 26 7.51 16.38 15.30
CA LYS A 26 6.70 15.68 14.29
C LYS A 26 6.30 14.31 14.86
N SER A 27 5.03 13.98 14.79
CA SER A 27 4.53 12.69 15.29
C SER A 27 5.26 11.52 14.61
N GLY A 28 5.56 10.46 15.35
CA GLY A 28 6.21 9.26 14.79
C GLY A 28 5.31 8.43 13.86
N GLY A 29 4.02 8.76 13.78
CA GLY A 29 3.02 8.01 13.01
C GLY A 29 3.41 7.78 11.55
N PRO A 30 3.68 8.82 10.74
CA PRO A 30 4.04 8.63 9.34
C PRO A 30 5.27 7.73 9.13
N LYS A 31 6.24 7.77 10.06
CA LYS A 31 7.40 6.88 10.00
C LYS A 31 7.02 5.41 10.22
N VAL A 32 6.19 5.12 11.21
CA VAL A 32 5.74 3.75 11.48
C VAL A 32 4.96 3.19 10.29
N PHE A 33 3.98 3.94 9.78
CA PHE A 33 3.21 3.50 8.61
C PHE A 33 4.07 3.43 7.34
N GLY A 34 5.04 4.32 7.18
CA GLY A 34 6.01 4.25 6.09
C GLY A 34 6.86 2.97 6.15
N ILE A 35 7.34 2.57 7.32
CA ILE A 35 8.09 1.30 7.50
C ILE A 35 7.21 0.10 7.18
N VAL A 36 5.97 0.07 7.68
CA VAL A 36 5.01 -1.00 7.37
C VAL A 36 4.76 -1.10 5.87
N ALA A 37 4.56 0.03 5.19
CA ALA A 37 4.36 0.06 3.74
C ALA A 37 5.58 -0.45 2.96
N ILE A 38 6.81 -0.14 3.41
CA ILE A 38 8.05 -0.66 2.80
C ILE A 38 8.15 -2.17 2.99
N ILE A 39 7.87 -2.68 4.18
CA ILE A 39 7.92 -4.12 4.45
C ILE A 39 6.89 -4.85 3.58
N LEU A 40 5.65 -4.40 3.56
CA LEU A 40 4.58 -5.01 2.76
C LEU A 40 4.86 -4.91 1.26
N GLY A 41 5.32 -3.74 0.79
CA GLY A 41 5.72 -3.55 -0.60
C GLY A 41 6.91 -4.45 -0.97
N GLY A 42 7.92 -4.56 -0.11
CA GLY A 42 9.08 -5.45 -0.32
C GLY A 42 8.67 -6.92 -0.39
N LEU A 43 7.82 -7.39 0.51
CA LEU A 43 7.25 -8.74 0.47
C LEU A 43 6.43 -8.96 -0.81
N GLY A 44 5.67 -7.96 -1.25
CA GLY A 44 4.91 -8.01 -2.51
C GLY A 44 5.82 -8.14 -3.73
N VAL A 45 6.94 -7.41 -3.77
CA VAL A 45 7.95 -7.54 -4.83
C VAL A 45 8.55 -8.94 -4.85
N LEU A 46 8.96 -9.46 -3.69
CA LEU A 46 9.51 -10.81 -3.57
C LEU A 46 8.49 -11.87 -4.02
N GLY A 47 7.24 -11.76 -3.57
CA GLY A 47 6.16 -12.66 -3.99
C GLY A 47 5.91 -12.62 -5.49
N SER A 48 5.90 -11.43 -6.09
CA SER A 48 5.75 -11.27 -7.55
C SER A 48 6.94 -11.87 -8.31
N MET A 49 8.16 -11.73 -7.80
CA MET A 49 9.34 -12.35 -8.40
C MET A 49 9.28 -13.88 -8.35
N LEU A 50 8.84 -14.45 -7.24
CA LEU A 50 8.65 -15.90 -7.12
C LEU A 50 7.57 -16.40 -8.11
N ASN A 51 6.49 -15.65 -8.29
CA ASN A 51 5.46 -15.96 -9.28
C ASN A 51 6.00 -15.96 -10.72
N LEU A 52 6.96 -15.08 -11.05
CA LEU A 52 7.59 -15.07 -12.39
C LEU A 52 8.42 -16.33 -12.67
N THR A 53 8.91 -17.02 -11.64
CA THR A 53 9.69 -18.26 -11.78
C THR A 53 8.81 -19.53 -11.76
N THR A 54 7.48 -19.37 -11.62
CA THR A 54 6.55 -20.50 -11.62
C THR A 54 6.46 -21.09 -13.02
N ASP A 55 6.64 -22.40 -13.09
CA ASP A 55 6.55 -23.14 -14.34
C ASP A 55 5.10 -23.24 -14.79
N LEU A 56 4.80 -22.71 -15.96
CA LEU A 56 3.46 -22.66 -16.52
C LEU A 56 3.31 -23.66 -17.69
N GLU A 57 4.15 -24.72 -17.72
CA GLU A 57 4.06 -25.74 -18.75
C GLU A 57 2.67 -26.41 -18.73
N GLY A 58 2.09 -26.56 -19.92
CA GLY A 58 0.76 -27.16 -20.07
C GLY A 58 -0.44 -26.21 -20.03
N LEU A 59 -0.26 -24.94 -19.64
CA LEU A 59 -1.34 -23.95 -19.72
C LEU A 59 -1.49 -23.37 -21.12
N ASP A 60 -2.73 -22.97 -21.45
CA ASP A 60 -3.02 -22.29 -22.70
C ASP A 60 -2.27 -20.95 -22.82
N GLY A 61 -1.91 -20.54 -24.04
CA GLY A 61 -1.14 -19.32 -24.30
C GLY A 61 -1.82 -18.05 -23.79
N GLY A 62 -3.15 -17.99 -23.85
CA GLY A 62 -3.93 -16.87 -23.31
C GLY A 62 -3.82 -16.76 -21.80
N VAL A 63 -3.89 -17.88 -21.08
CA VAL A 63 -3.75 -17.96 -19.63
C VAL A 63 -2.35 -17.52 -19.21
N LYS A 64 -1.30 -17.99 -19.90
CA LYS A 64 0.09 -17.57 -19.65
C LYS A 64 0.26 -16.06 -19.80
N ALA A 65 -0.22 -15.50 -20.90
CA ALA A 65 -0.10 -14.08 -21.16
C ALA A 65 -0.76 -13.25 -20.05
N MET A 66 -1.95 -13.63 -19.62
CA MET A 66 -2.71 -12.97 -18.58
C MET A 66 -2.02 -13.07 -17.21
N TYR A 67 -1.47 -14.26 -16.90
CA TYR A 67 -0.69 -14.47 -15.68
C TYR A 67 0.54 -13.54 -15.61
N TYR A 68 1.30 -13.42 -16.69
CA TYR A 68 2.44 -12.51 -16.73
C TYR A 68 2.03 -11.04 -16.62
N VAL A 69 0.95 -10.62 -17.30
CA VAL A 69 0.43 -9.26 -17.21
C VAL A 69 0.03 -8.92 -15.77
N THR A 70 -0.76 -9.77 -15.13
CA THR A 70 -1.19 -9.53 -13.74
C THR A 70 -0.03 -9.57 -12.76
N THR A 71 0.95 -10.44 -12.96
CA THR A 71 2.17 -10.51 -12.12
C THR A 71 3.02 -9.24 -12.27
N LEU A 72 3.18 -8.72 -13.49
CA LEU A 72 3.88 -7.46 -13.74
C LEU A 72 3.14 -6.26 -13.12
N MET A 73 1.82 -6.23 -13.22
CA MET A 73 1.01 -5.20 -12.55
C MET A 73 1.17 -5.29 -11.02
N GLY A 74 1.19 -6.50 -10.47
CA GLY A 74 1.46 -6.74 -9.05
C GLY A 74 2.84 -6.26 -8.62
N LEU A 75 3.87 -6.54 -9.41
CA LEU A 75 5.23 -6.07 -9.18
C LEU A 75 5.31 -4.54 -9.18
N ALA A 76 4.68 -3.90 -10.19
CA ALA A 76 4.65 -2.45 -10.30
C ALA A 76 3.92 -1.82 -9.10
N SER A 77 2.76 -2.35 -8.70
CA SER A 77 2.01 -1.83 -7.56
C SER A 77 2.75 -1.99 -6.25
N ALA A 78 3.42 -3.15 -6.03
CA ALA A 78 4.22 -3.41 -4.84
C ALA A 78 5.44 -2.47 -4.75
N GLY A 79 6.11 -2.20 -5.87
CA GLY A 79 7.18 -1.22 -5.96
C GLY A 79 6.71 0.20 -5.65
N LEU A 80 5.57 0.62 -6.22
CA LEU A 80 4.96 1.92 -5.92
C LEU A 80 4.53 2.05 -4.46
N PHE A 81 4.03 0.97 -3.86
CA PHE A 81 3.64 0.96 -2.45
C PHE A 81 4.86 1.10 -1.53
N ALA A 82 5.96 0.40 -1.84
CA ALA A 82 7.23 0.57 -1.11
C ALA A 82 7.77 2.00 -1.27
N TRP A 83 7.72 2.57 -2.47
CA TRP A 83 8.12 3.95 -2.73
C TRP A 83 7.25 4.95 -1.96
N ALA A 84 5.94 4.75 -1.94
CA ALA A 84 5.01 5.54 -1.13
C ALA A 84 5.39 5.50 0.37
N GLY A 85 5.80 4.33 0.87
CA GLY A 85 6.32 4.17 2.22
C GLY A 85 7.55 5.04 2.50
N VAL A 86 8.50 5.10 1.57
CA VAL A 86 9.68 5.97 1.68
C VAL A 86 9.28 7.45 1.74
N LEU A 87 8.33 7.88 0.91
CA LEU A 87 7.83 9.26 0.92
C LEU A 87 7.09 9.61 2.22
N LEU A 88 6.32 8.67 2.77
CA LEU A 88 5.67 8.83 4.07
C LEU A 88 6.68 8.99 5.20
N MET A 89 7.78 8.22 5.18
CA MET A 89 8.87 8.40 6.16
C MET A 89 9.52 9.78 6.06
N GLN A 90 9.52 10.39 4.88
CA GLN A 90 9.99 11.75 4.63
C GLN A 90 8.94 12.83 4.92
N TYR A 91 7.78 12.48 5.47
CA TYR A 91 6.65 13.38 5.74
C TYR A 91 6.10 14.09 4.49
N LYS A 92 6.20 13.47 3.30
CA LYS A 92 5.69 14.03 2.06
C LYS A 92 4.27 13.58 1.79
N LYS A 93 3.36 14.51 1.55
CA LYS A 93 1.96 14.25 1.12
C LYS A 93 1.88 13.40 -0.15
N ALA A 94 2.88 13.56 -1.03
CA ALA A 94 2.97 12.75 -2.25
C ALA A 94 2.96 11.24 -1.95
N GLY A 95 3.50 10.79 -0.80
CA GLY A 95 3.48 9.38 -0.40
C GLY A 95 2.07 8.82 -0.29
N VAL A 96 1.12 9.61 0.18
CA VAL A 96 -0.30 9.19 0.28
C VAL A 96 -0.91 8.99 -1.11
N TRP A 97 -0.69 9.93 -2.03
CA TRP A 97 -1.21 9.82 -3.40
C TRP A 97 -0.62 8.64 -4.16
N TRP A 98 0.69 8.42 -4.05
CA TRP A 98 1.35 7.26 -4.63
C TRP A 98 0.85 5.95 -4.01
N GLY A 99 0.61 5.95 -2.71
CA GLY A 99 0.02 4.81 -2.00
C GLY A 99 -1.37 4.46 -2.50
N PHE A 100 -2.26 5.44 -2.65
CA PHE A 100 -3.59 5.21 -3.23
C PHE A 100 -3.51 4.76 -4.69
N GLY A 101 -2.58 5.31 -5.48
CA GLY A 101 -2.32 4.84 -6.84
C GLY A 101 -1.93 3.36 -6.88
N ALA A 102 -1.02 2.94 -6.00
CA ALA A 102 -0.62 1.54 -5.87
C ALA A 102 -1.79 0.64 -5.48
N VAL A 103 -2.62 1.06 -4.49
CA VAL A 103 -3.83 0.32 -4.09
C VAL A 103 -4.80 0.19 -5.27
N GLY A 104 -5.02 1.26 -6.04
CA GLY A 104 -5.86 1.22 -7.23
C GLY A 104 -5.40 0.20 -8.27
N ILE A 105 -4.10 0.15 -8.57
CA ILE A 105 -3.51 -0.85 -9.48
C ILE A 105 -3.68 -2.27 -8.91
N THR A 106 -3.48 -2.45 -7.60
CA THR A 106 -3.66 -3.76 -6.95
C THR A 106 -5.10 -4.23 -7.05
N VAL A 107 -6.07 -3.36 -6.79
CA VAL A 107 -7.49 -3.70 -6.90
C VAL A 107 -7.84 -4.07 -8.34
N LEU A 108 -7.40 -3.28 -9.31
CA LEU A 108 -7.65 -3.54 -10.72
C LEU A 108 -7.07 -4.90 -11.15
N SER A 109 -5.80 -5.16 -10.82
CA SER A 109 -5.16 -6.44 -11.14
C SER A 109 -5.84 -7.62 -10.43
N GLY A 110 -6.24 -7.45 -9.17
CA GLY A 110 -6.96 -8.46 -8.39
C GLY A 110 -8.33 -8.77 -8.96
N LEU A 111 -9.08 -7.77 -9.43
CA LEU A 111 -10.35 -8.00 -10.12
C LEU A 111 -10.15 -8.78 -11.42
N ILE A 112 -9.20 -8.37 -12.26
CA ILE A 112 -8.89 -9.07 -13.51
C ILE A 112 -8.54 -10.54 -13.22
N GLN A 113 -7.66 -10.77 -12.25
CA GLN A 113 -7.24 -12.12 -11.86
C GLN A 113 -8.42 -12.95 -11.33
N THR A 114 -9.28 -12.36 -10.50
CA THR A 114 -10.45 -13.03 -9.93
C THR A 114 -11.41 -13.53 -11.02
N PHE A 115 -11.74 -12.66 -11.98
CA PHE A 115 -12.62 -13.07 -13.09
C PHE A 115 -11.96 -14.14 -13.96
N PHE A 116 -10.67 -14.04 -14.22
CA PHE A 116 -9.96 -15.01 -15.05
C PHE A 116 -9.85 -16.38 -14.37
N VAL A 117 -9.58 -16.41 -13.07
CA VAL A 117 -9.55 -17.65 -12.29
C VAL A 117 -10.94 -18.25 -12.21
N ALA A 118 -11.98 -17.44 -11.99
CA ALA A 118 -13.35 -17.91 -11.94
C ALA A 118 -13.79 -18.62 -13.23
N THR A 119 -13.52 -18.02 -14.41
CA THR A 119 -13.85 -18.65 -15.70
C THR A 119 -13.07 -19.94 -15.92
N ALA A 120 -11.79 -20.01 -15.53
CA ALA A 120 -11.00 -21.22 -15.65
C ALA A 120 -11.54 -22.35 -14.76
N PHE A 121 -12.06 -22.04 -13.57
CA PHE A 121 -12.69 -23.00 -12.67
C PHE A 121 -14.09 -23.42 -13.15
N GLU A 122 -14.84 -22.51 -13.74
CA GLU A 122 -16.13 -22.80 -14.37
C GLU A 122 -15.97 -23.80 -15.49
N ASP A 123 -14.99 -23.60 -16.38
CA ASP A 123 -14.68 -24.50 -17.49
C ASP A 123 -14.22 -25.90 -17.03
N ALA A 124 -13.49 -25.95 -15.89
CA ALA A 124 -12.92 -27.19 -15.39
C ALA A 124 -13.86 -28.01 -14.48
N LEU A 125 -14.66 -27.33 -13.64
CA LEU A 125 -15.42 -27.94 -12.54
C LEU A 125 -16.92 -27.58 -12.55
N GLY A 126 -17.37 -26.70 -13.45
CA GLY A 126 -18.74 -26.25 -13.60
C GLY A 126 -19.04 -24.88 -12.96
N GLU A 127 -20.22 -24.33 -13.29
CA GLU A 127 -20.65 -22.97 -12.90
C GLU A 127 -20.59 -22.69 -11.38
N ASP A 128 -20.97 -23.65 -10.56
CA ASP A 128 -20.97 -23.49 -9.11
C ASP A 128 -19.55 -23.23 -8.55
N ALA A 129 -18.53 -23.90 -9.11
CA ALA A 129 -17.15 -23.72 -8.72
C ALA A 129 -16.59 -22.37 -9.16
N GLY A 130 -16.92 -21.91 -10.36
CA GLY A 130 -16.56 -20.59 -10.87
C GLY A 130 -17.15 -19.48 -10.03
N GLY A 131 -18.44 -19.55 -9.71
CA GLY A 131 -19.15 -18.59 -8.86
C GLY A 131 -18.56 -18.50 -7.44
N PHE A 132 -18.21 -19.63 -6.84
CA PHE A 132 -17.57 -19.69 -5.53
C PHE A 132 -16.18 -19.02 -5.55
N MET A 133 -15.35 -19.33 -6.54
CA MET A 133 -14.01 -18.73 -6.69
C MET A 133 -14.08 -17.22 -6.96
N ALA A 134 -15.05 -16.76 -7.77
CA ALA A 134 -15.28 -15.33 -7.99
C ALA A 134 -15.62 -14.62 -6.67
N THR A 135 -16.52 -15.19 -5.88
CA THR A 135 -16.94 -14.60 -4.60
C THR A 135 -15.78 -14.52 -3.62
N LEU A 136 -15.01 -15.59 -3.45
CA LEU A 136 -13.82 -15.60 -2.59
C LEU A 136 -12.79 -14.57 -3.04
N GLY A 137 -12.51 -14.51 -4.33
CA GLY A 137 -11.56 -13.55 -4.90
C GLY A 137 -11.98 -12.10 -4.64
N LEU A 138 -13.25 -11.76 -4.87
CA LEU A 138 -13.79 -10.42 -4.59
C LEU A 138 -13.69 -10.04 -3.12
N VAL A 139 -14.01 -10.97 -2.21
CA VAL A 139 -13.87 -10.73 -0.76
C VAL A 139 -12.42 -10.46 -0.40
N MET A 140 -11.47 -11.24 -0.93
CA MET A 140 -10.04 -11.06 -0.66
C MET A 140 -9.51 -9.73 -1.21
N VAL A 141 -9.89 -9.36 -2.44
CA VAL A 141 -9.55 -8.06 -3.03
C VAL A 141 -10.13 -6.91 -2.20
N GLY A 142 -11.37 -7.04 -1.71
CA GLY A 142 -12.01 -6.06 -0.86
C GLY A 142 -11.29 -5.88 0.48
N ILE A 143 -10.96 -6.97 1.17
CA ILE A 143 -10.20 -6.93 2.44
C ILE A 143 -8.84 -6.27 2.22
N GLN A 144 -8.13 -6.67 1.18
CA GLN A 144 -6.82 -6.12 0.85
C GLN A 144 -6.89 -4.62 0.54
N ALA A 145 -7.90 -4.19 -0.24
CA ALA A 145 -8.11 -2.78 -0.57
C ALA A 145 -8.36 -1.95 0.69
N VAL A 146 -9.21 -2.41 1.61
CA VAL A 146 -9.50 -1.72 2.86
C VAL A 146 -8.25 -1.65 3.75
N CYS A 147 -7.55 -2.77 3.97
CA CYS A 147 -6.33 -2.79 4.79
C CYS A 147 -5.25 -1.85 4.25
N CYS A 148 -4.95 -1.92 2.95
CA CYS A 148 -3.92 -1.07 2.35
C CYS A 148 -4.33 0.41 2.35
N SER A 149 -5.63 0.71 2.09
CA SER A 149 -6.14 2.08 2.15
C SER A 149 -6.06 2.67 3.56
N MET A 150 -6.33 1.87 4.60
CA MET A 150 -6.17 2.30 5.99
C MET A 150 -4.71 2.66 6.31
N ILE A 151 -3.75 1.82 5.91
CA ILE A 151 -2.32 2.07 6.15
C ILE A 151 -1.89 3.40 5.51
N VAL A 152 -2.39 3.69 4.31
CA VAL A 152 -2.07 4.93 3.57
C VAL A 152 -2.81 6.14 4.13
N ALA A 153 -4.07 5.98 4.58
CA ALA A 153 -4.92 7.08 5.05
C ALA A 153 -4.66 7.46 6.51
N LEU A 154 -4.29 6.51 7.38
CA LEU A 154 -4.08 6.77 8.80
C LEU A 154 -3.10 7.91 9.11
N PRO A 155 -1.97 8.08 8.41
CA PRO A 155 -1.08 9.20 8.63
C PRO A 155 -1.74 10.57 8.43
N LEU A 156 -2.77 10.68 7.56
CA LEU A 156 -3.50 11.92 7.36
C LEU A 156 -4.42 12.28 8.52
N LEU A 157 -4.89 11.28 9.27
CA LEU A 157 -5.81 11.45 10.40
C LEU A 157 -5.08 11.70 11.72
N MET A 158 -3.78 11.52 11.75
CA MET A 158 -2.99 11.69 12.97
C MET A 158 -2.66 13.17 13.19
N ASN A 159 -3.07 13.71 14.34
CA ASN A 159 -2.71 15.05 14.77
C ASN A 159 -1.17 15.18 14.90
N GLY A 160 -0.60 16.19 14.24
CA GLY A 160 0.86 16.43 14.23
C GLY A 160 1.62 15.61 13.18
N ALA A 161 0.96 15.02 12.21
CA ALA A 161 1.61 14.35 11.09
C ALA A 161 2.35 15.32 10.15
N ASP A 162 1.99 16.62 10.15
CA ASP A 162 2.57 17.73 9.36
C ASP A 162 3.25 17.26 8.06
N LEU A 163 2.45 16.62 7.19
CA LEU A 163 2.90 16.20 5.88
C LEU A 163 3.04 17.41 4.96
N GLU A 164 4.21 17.58 4.36
CA GLU A 164 4.54 18.65 3.41
C GLU A 164 4.30 18.22 1.95
#